data_3a56cb0647e42f6654cace7c1a6ab145
#
_entry.id   3a56cb0647e42f6654cace7c1a6ab145
#
_cell.length_a   1.000
_cell.length_b   1.000
_cell.length_c   1.000
_cell.angle_alpha   90.00
_cell.angle_beta   90.00
_cell.angle_gamma   90.00
#
_symmetry.space_group_name_H-M   'P 1'
#
loop_
_entity.id
_entity.type
_entity.pdbx_description
1 polymer ?
#
loop_
_entity_poly.entity_id
_entity_poly.type
_entity_poly.pdbx_seq_one_letter_code
_entity_poly.pdbx_strand_id
1 'polypeptide(L)'
;MVLRTLGTLELAGSGFTRPKPLLLLAYLSLEGARPRRSVAELFWPNARDRMKSLTVALARLRHGAPGVIGSDRLRVWATVDSDAANLKAALERRDLDQARRLYRGPFLDGFHVPAAGSELEEWVFATREALADRLRHALMVEASAEAEAGRFEAAARRAEDAYALPGASPLPPDDLLMLYTLLRAGASPRAAEVESEAAEFDLDHARSRADARARLRHAPALVVGDDGEADAGFRYEQHIGFVTSFDGARIAYATLGEGPPLVKAANWMSHLEHERESPILRPWLEALSRRHTLVRYDERGCGLSDRDVALSLEAFERDLEVLVETLELERFPLLGMSQGAAVALAYAVRHPERVSHLILYGGYVDPEPREMADAMLAMIRVGWGQDNAAFRQVFTTLFMPHATPEQASWFNDLQRLSASPDEAAALASAIFEIDARSLADDVRVPTLILHASHDAVVPLESSRRLAAQIPGSRFVPLESDDHLLLETDPAWPRFVHEIERFLGVPARRELIERL
;
A
#
# COMPACT_ATOMS: atom_id res chain seq x y z
N MET A 1 -30.67 -15.73 -11.15
CA MET A 1 -30.50 -14.33 -11.59
C MET A 1 -29.06 -13.95 -11.35
N VAL A 2 -28.44 -13.24 -12.27
CA VAL A 2 -27.07 -12.72 -12.16
C VAL A 2 -27.08 -11.25 -12.56
N LEU A 3 -26.46 -10.40 -11.78
CA LEU A 3 -26.31 -8.99 -12.10
C LEU A 3 -25.09 -8.80 -13.00
N ARG A 4 -25.31 -8.35 -14.22
CA ARG A 4 -24.26 -8.01 -15.19
C ARG A 4 -24.02 -6.51 -15.12
N THR A 5 -22.79 -6.15 -14.85
CA THR A 5 -22.34 -4.77 -14.66
C THR A 5 -21.10 -4.43 -15.52
N LEU A 6 -20.44 -5.44 -16.06
CA LEU A 6 -19.27 -5.30 -16.94
C LEU A 6 -19.71 -5.26 -18.41
N GLY A 7 -19.64 -4.08 -19.02
CA GLY A 7 -20.10 -3.77 -20.37
C GLY A 7 -21.59 -3.45 -20.48
N THR A 8 -22.36 -3.54 -19.40
CA THR A 8 -23.83 -3.23 -19.39
C THR A 8 -24.33 -3.09 -17.95
N LEU A 9 -25.63 -2.76 -17.79
CA LEU A 9 -26.32 -2.86 -16.49
C LEU A 9 -27.62 -3.64 -16.68
N GLU A 10 -27.61 -4.90 -16.32
CA GLU A 10 -28.73 -5.81 -16.56
C GLU A 10 -28.85 -6.86 -15.44
N LEU A 11 -30.05 -7.21 -15.04
CA LEU A 11 -30.33 -8.35 -14.17
C LEU A 11 -30.77 -9.55 -15.01
N ALA A 12 -29.80 -10.35 -15.44
CA ALA A 12 -30.03 -11.51 -16.31
C ALA A 12 -30.90 -12.57 -15.61
N GLY A 13 -31.90 -13.09 -16.34
CA GLY A 13 -32.89 -14.01 -15.81
C GLY A 13 -34.07 -13.32 -15.08
N SER A 14 -34.23 -11.99 -15.28
CA SER A 14 -35.32 -11.18 -14.76
C SER A 14 -35.79 -10.20 -15.84
N GLY A 15 -37.07 -9.86 -15.83
CA GLY A 15 -37.63 -8.76 -16.64
C GLY A 15 -37.47 -7.37 -15.99
N PHE A 16 -36.69 -7.26 -14.92
CA PHE A 16 -36.53 -6.01 -14.18
C PHE A 16 -35.51 -5.09 -14.85
N THR A 17 -35.94 -3.89 -15.28
CA THR A 17 -35.13 -2.96 -16.10
C THR A 17 -34.99 -1.57 -15.49
N ARG A 18 -35.44 -1.33 -14.25
CA ARG A 18 -35.39 0.02 -13.65
C ARG A 18 -33.94 0.41 -13.30
N PRO A 19 -33.39 1.50 -13.91
CA PRO A 19 -31.97 1.80 -13.84
C PRO A 19 -31.46 2.04 -12.40
N LYS A 20 -32.12 2.92 -11.64
CA LYS A 20 -31.65 3.31 -10.30
C LYS A 20 -31.66 2.17 -9.27
N PRO A 21 -32.70 1.31 -9.20
CA PRO A 21 -32.63 0.09 -8.39
C PRO A 21 -31.57 -0.92 -8.84
N LEU A 22 -31.29 -1.05 -10.14
CA LEU A 22 -30.20 -1.90 -10.64
C LEU A 22 -28.83 -1.34 -10.24
N LEU A 23 -28.65 -0.03 -10.33
CA LEU A 23 -27.43 0.64 -9.85
C LEU A 23 -27.25 0.44 -8.33
N LEU A 24 -28.33 0.47 -7.56
CA LEU A 24 -28.30 0.15 -6.13
C LEU A 24 -27.82 -1.28 -5.88
N LEU A 25 -28.26 -2.26 -6.67
CA LEU A 25 -27.76 -3.63 -6.59
C LEU A 25 -26.27 -3.71 -6.95
N ALA A 26 -25.84 -3.01 -8.00
CA ALA A 26 -24.43 -2.96 -8.41
C ALA A 26 -23.55 -2.37 -7.29
N TYR A 27 -23.97 -1.26 -6.70
CA TYR A 27 -23.29 -0.67 -5.55
C TYR A 27 -23.17 -1.66 -4.38
N LEU A 28 -24.28 -2.24 -3.96
CA LEU A 28 -24.30 -3.17 -2.81
C LEU A 28 -23.59 -4.50 -3.07
N SER A 29 -23.46 -4.92 -4.33
CA SER A 29 -22.72 -6.14 -4.67
C SER A 29 -21.20 -5.98 -4.53
N LEU A 30 -20.69 -4.75 -4.70
CA LEU A 30 -19.27 -4.42 -4.55
C LEU A 30 -18.93 -3.94 -3.14
N GLU A 31 -19.82 -3.14 -2.54
CA GLU A 31 -19.61 -2.48 -1.27
C GLU A 31 -20.11 -3.29 -0.06
N GLY A 32 -20.83 -4.38 -0.31
CA GLY A 32 -21.40 -5.22 0.73
C GLY A 32 -22.58 -4.60 1.48
N ALA A 33 -22.77 -5.00 2.74
CA ALA A 33 -23.87 -4.52 3.57
C ALA A 33 -23.63 -3.08 4.07
N ARG A 34 -24.48 -2.12 3.68
CA ARG A 34 -24.34 -0.70 4.01
C ARG A 34 -25.50 -0.20 4.87
N PRO A 35 -25.26 0.83 5.74
CA PRO A 35 -26.32 1.47 6.50
C PRO A 35 -27.38 2.07 5.57
N ARG A 36 -28.65 1.83 5.89
CA ARG A 36 -29.78 2.34 5.07
C ARG A 36 -29.77 3.86 4.91
N ARG A 37 -29.34 4.58 5.94
CA ARG A 37 -29.25 6.04 5.93
C ARG A 37 -28.20 6.52 4.91
N SER A 38 -26.98 5.98 4.96
CA SER A 38 -25.92 6.34 4.03
C SER A 38 -26.29 6.05 2.57
N VAL A 39 -26.90 4.88 2.32
CA VAL A 39 -27.42 4.54 0.98
C VAL A 39 -28.51 5.50 0.52
N ALA A 40 -29.42 5.90 1.41
CA ALA A 40 -30.48 6.86 1.07
C ALA A 40 -29.90 8.25 0.75
N GLU A 41 -28.89 8.69 1.48
CA GLU A 41 -28.20 9.96 1.27
C GLU A 41 -27.43 9.95 -0.06
N LEU A 42 -26.67 8.92 -0.35
CA LEU A 42 -25.91 8.76 -1.58
C LEU A 42 -26.81 8.69 -2.83
N PHE A 43 -27.86 7.87 -2.80
CA PHE A 43 -28.70 7.64 -3.98
C PHE A 43 -29.78 8.69 -4.21
N TRP A 44 -30.22 9.39 -3.19
CA TRP A 44 -31.31 10.40 -3.27
C TRP A 44 -30.94 11.70 -2.55
N PRO A 45 -29.79 12.35 -2.83
CA PRO A 45 -29.33 13.53 -2.10
C PRO A 45 -30.36 14.68 -2.13
N ASN A 46 -31.10 14.83 -3.23
CA ASN A 46 -32.06 15.91 -3.47
C ASN A 46 -33.51 15.52 -3.14
N ALA A 47 -33.76 14.32 -2.60
CA ALA A 47 -35.12 13.92 -2.29
C ALA A 47 -35.60 14.54 -0.97
N ARG A 48 -36.88 15.00 -0.94
CA ARG A 48 -37.50 15.52 0.29
C ARG A 48 -37.53 14.48 1.43
N ASP A 49 -37.74 13.20 1.07
CA ASP A 49 -37.67 12.08 2.00
C ASP A 49 -36.84 10.96 1.37
N ARG A 50 -35.56 10.96 1.72
CA ARG A 50 -34.54 10.02 1.21
C ARG A 50 -34.85 8.59 1.61
N MET A 51 -35.25 8.38 2.88
CA MET A 51 -35.56 7.05 3.42
C MET A 51 -36.80 6.44 2.77
N LYS A 52 -37.83 7.23 2.46
CA LYS A 52 -39.00 6.78 1.72
C LYS A 52 -38.61 6.38 0.29
N SER A 53 -37.76 7.14 -0.37
CA SER A 53 -37.23 6.84 -1.70
C SER A 53 -36.50 5.51 -1.74
N LEU A 54 -35.59 5.25 -0.78
CA LEU A 54 -34.93 3.95 -0.61
C LEU A 54 -35.96 2.83 -0.37
N THR A 55 -36.93 3.03 0.52
CA THR A 55 -37.95 2.03 0.83
C THR A 55 -38.76 1.65 -0.42
N VAL A 56 -39.12 2.61 -1.26
CA VAL A 56 -39.80 2.36 -2.54
C VAL A 56 -38.89 1.59 -3.52
N ALA A 57 -37.63 1.91 -3.61
CA ALA A 57 -36.68 1.18 -4.46
C ALA A 57 -36.53 -0.28 -4.02
N LEU A 58 -36.40 -0.52 -2.72
CA LEU A 58 -36.33 -1.88 -2.15
C LEU A 58 -37.62 -2.68 -2.38
N ALA A 59 -38.78 -2.04 -2.22
CA ALA A 59 -40.07 -2.69 -2.49
C ALA A 59 -40.18 -3.09 -3.97
N ARG A 60 -39.77 -2.23 -4.90
CA ARG A 60 -39.73 -2.51 -6.34
C ARG A 60 -38.84 -3.67 -6.70
N LEU A 61 -37.63 -3.73 -6.11
CA LEU A 61 -36.70 -4.86 -6.29
C LEU A 61 -37.29 -6.16 -5.77
N ARG A 62 -37.88 -6.17 -4.57
CA ARG A 62 -38.51 -7.37 -4.00
C ARG A 62 -39.71 -7.88 -4.82
N HIS A 63 -40.48 -6.96 -5.39
CA HIS A 63 -41.61 -7.33 -6.22
C HIS A 63 -41.19 -7.81 -7.62
N GLY A 64 -40.27 -7.08 -8.28
CA GLY A 64 -39.89 -7.34 -9.67
C GLY A 64 -38.78 -8.36 -9.84
N ALA A 65 -37.98 -8.58 -8.80
CA ALA A 65 -36.87 -9.53 -8.76
C ALA A 65 -36.71 -10.11 -7.34
N PRO A 66 -37.56 -11.04 -6.93
CA PRO A 66 -37.51 -11.61 -5.58
C PRO A 66 -36.17 -12.26 -5.28
N GLY A 67 -35.66 -12.05 -4.07
CA GLY A 67 -34.44 -12.71 -3.59
C GLY A 67 -33.12 -12.02 -3.97
N VAL A 68 -33.12 -10.87 -4.66
CA VAL A 68 -31.88 -10.17 -5.06
C VAL A 68 -31.38 -9.16 -4.02
N ILE A 69 -32.19 -8.80 -3.03
CA ILE A 69 -31.89 -7.76 -2.04
C ILE A 69 -32.35 -8.16 -0.63
N GLY A 70 -31.41 -8.13 0.31
CA GLY A 70 -31.67 -8.29 1.73
C GLY A 70 -31.67 -6.95 2.45
N SER A 71 -32.43 -6.83 3.53
CA SER A 71 -32.33 -5.69 4.45
C SER A 71 -32.90 -6.02 5.82
N ASP A 72 -32.36 -5.40 6.84
CA ASP A 72 -32.90 -5.33 8.20
C ASP A 72 -33.33 -3.89 8.56
N ARG A 73 -33.43 -3.59 9.85
CA ARG A 73 -33.79 -2.25 10.33
C ARG A 73 -32.70 -1.22 10.05
N LEU A 74 -31.41 -1.61 10.02
CA LEU A 74 -30.23 -0.74 9.97
C LEU A 74 -29.53 -0.79 8.63
N ARG A 75 -29.43 -1.97 7.98
CA ARG A 75 -28.60 -2.23 6.80
C ARG A 75 -29.39 -2.75 5.61
N VAL A 76 -28.76 -2.65 4.45
CA VAL A 76 -29.23 -3.22 3.19
C VAL A 76 -28.01 -3.83 2.46
N TRP A 77 -28.23 -4.96 1.75
CA TRP A 77 -27.18 -5.68 1.01
C TRP A 77 -27.75 -6.38 -0.22
N ALA A 78 -26.92 -6.58 -1.23
CA ALA A 78 -27.26 -7.43 -2.36
C ALA A 78 -27.12 -8.92 -1.97
N THR A 79 -28.01 -9.75 -2.53
CA THR A 79 -28.00 -11.22 -2.36
C THR A 79 -27.89 -11.93 -3.71
N VAL A 80 -27.61 -11.17 -4.77
CA VAL A 80 -27.45 -11.64 -6.14
C VAL A 80 -25.96 -11.65 -6.51
N ASP A 81 -25.52 -12.67 -7.25
CA ASP A 81 -24.17 -12.72 -7.81
C ASP A 81 -23.98 -11.60 -8.85
N SER A 82 -22.83 -10.93 -8.80
CA SER A 82 -22.44 -9.87 -9.73
C SER A 82 -21.16 -10.26 -10.46
N ASP A 83 -21.10 -10.01 -11.76
CA ASP A 83 -19.90 -10.22 -12.57
C ASP A 83 -18.73 -9.36 -12.12
N ALA A 84 -18.95 -8.11 -11.69
CA ALA A 84 -17.91 -7.25 -11.14
C ALA A 84 -17.38 -7.76 -9.79
N ALA A 85 -18.25 -8.24 -8.89
CA ALA A 85 -17.81 -8.86 -7.63
C ALA A 85 -17.04 -10.17 -7.89
N ASN A 86 -17.49 -10.96 -8.86
CA ASN A 86 -16.80 -12.19 -9.27
C ASN A 86 -15.46 -11.88 -9.96
N LEU A 87 -15.35 -10.79 -10.73
CA LEU A 87 -14.07 -10.32 -11.29
C LEU A 87 -13.10 -9.98 -10.15
N LYS A 88 -13.53 -9.19 -9.17
CA LYS A 88 -12.71 -8.84 -8.01
C LYS A 88 -12.20 -10.11 -7.31
N ALA A 89 -13.09 -11.05 -7.02
CA ALA A 89 -12.73 -12.32 -6.40
C ALA A 89 -11.82 -13.21 -7.28
N ALA A 90 -11.96 -13.18 -8.60
CA ALA A 90 -11.07 -13.91 -9.52
C ALA A 90 -9.66 -13.29 -9.51
N LEU A 91 -9.54 -11.96 -9.52
CA LEU A 91 -8.25 -11.25 -9.41
C LEU A 91 -7.56 -11.52 -8.06
N GLU A 92 -8.30 -11.53 -6.96
CA GLU A 92 -7.78 -11.89 -5.62
C GLU A 92 -7.22 -13.33 -5.58
N ARG A 93 -7.84 -14.26 -6.29
CA ARG A 93 -7.37 -15.64 -6.41
C ARG A 93 -6.34 -15.86 -7.53
N ARG A 94 -5.94 -14.79 -8.25
CA ARG A 94 -5.06 -14.84 -9.43
C ARG A 94 -5.58 -15.75 -10.56
N ASP A 95 -6.90 -15.93 -10.67
CA ASP A 95 -7.54 -16.67 -11.77
C ASP A 95 -7.80 -15.72 -12.95
N LEU A 96 -6.72 -15.40 -13.69
CA LEU A 96 -6.77 -14.45 -14.80
C LEU A 96 -7.63 -14.92 -15.97
N ASP A 97 -7.72 -16.21 -16.20
CA ASP A 97 -8.58 -16.75 -17.24
C ASP A 97 -10.06 -16.54 -16.90
N GLN A 98 -10.43 -16.68 -15.64
CA GLN A 98 -11.77 -16.34 -15.18
C GLN A 98 -12.00 -14.83 -15.22
N ALA A 99 -11.04 -14.02 -14.75
CA ALA A 99 -11.13 -12.57 -14.75
C ALA A 99 -11.37 -12.02 -16.17
N ARG A 100 -10.62 -12.50 -17.18
CA ARG A 100 -10.81 -12.13 -18.59
C ARG A 100 -12.18 -12.52 -19.13
N ARG A 101 -12.67 -13.73 -18.82
CA ARG A 101 -14.01 -14.16 -19.24
C ARG A 101 -15.12 -13.31 -18.67
N LEU A 102 -14.94 -12.80 -17.46
CA LEU A 102 -15.92 -11.94 -16.76
C LEU A 102 -15.89 -10.51 -17.31
N TYR A 103 -14.71 -9.98 -17.67
CA TYR A 103 -14.55 -8.61 -18.14
C TYR A 103 -14.98 -8.48 -19.62
N ARG A 104 -16.24 -8.10 -19.84
CA ARG A 104 -16.82 -7.93 -21.18
C ARG A 104 -16.79 -6.49 -21.67
N GLY A 105 -16.40 -5.56 -20.82
CA GLY A 105 -16.32 -4.12 -21.06
C GLY A 105 -16.27 -3.35 -19.76
N PRO A 106 -16.14 -2.02 -19.82
CA PRO A 106 -16.07 -1.16 -18.65
C PRO A 106 -17.25 -1.34 -17.70
N PHE A 107 -17.03 -1.17 -16.41
CA PHE A 107 -18.10 -1.19 -15.42
C PHE A 107 -19.18 -0.14 -15.76
N LEU A 108 -20.44 -0.57 -15.87
CA LEU A 108 -21.58 0.25 -16.23
C LEU A 108 -21.36 1.06 -17.53
N ASP A 109 -20.84 0.41 -18.58
CA ASP A 109 -20.54 1.05 -19.86
C ASP A 109 -21.82 1.66 -20.47
N GLY A 110 -21.69 2.91 -20.96
CA GLY A 110 -22.82 3.66 -21.52
C GLY A 110 -23.95 4.01 -20.54
N PHE A 111 -23.82 3.62 -19.26
CA PHE A 111 -24.85 3.92 -18.26
C PHE A 111 -24.68 5.35 -17.73
N HIS A 112 -25.74 6.15 -17.90
CA HIS A 112 -25.84 7.49 -17.32
C HIS A 112 -26.60 7.41 -16.00
N VAL A 113 -26.08 8.00 -14.95
CA VAL A 113 -26.70 7.99 -13.60
C VAL A 113 -27.79 9.08 -13.54
N PRO A 114 -29.10 8.75 -13.66
CA PRO A 114 -30.13 9.78 -13.71
C PRO A 114 -30.28 10.47 -12.35
N ALA A 115 -30.11 11.80 -12.30
CA ALA A 115 -30.32 12.63 -11.11
C ALA A 115 -29.61 12.12 -9.84
N ALA A 116 -28.39 11.63 -9.98
CA ALA A 116 -27.51 11.32 -8.87
C ALA A 116 -26.79 12.60 -8.38
N GLY A 117 -26.32 12.57 -7.15
CA GLY A 117 -25.31 13.54 -6.70
C GLY A 117 -23.94 13.22 -7.31
N SER A 118 -23.04 14.18 -7.31
CA SER A 118 -21.66 14.01 -7.80
C SER A 118 -20.96 12.80 -7.18
N GLU A 119 -21.19 12.54 -5.90
CA GLU A 119 -20.58 11.44 -5.13
C GLU A 119 -20.89 10.04 -5.71
N LEU A 120 -22.13 9.78 -6.16
CA LEU A 120 -22.47 8.50 -6.78
C LEU A 120 -21.91 8.39 -8.21
N GLU A 121 -21.83 9.50 -8.93
CA GLU A 121 -21.18 9.55 -10.25
C GLU A 121 -19.67 9.31 -10.12
N GLU A 122 -19.02 9.96 -9.17
CA GLU A 122 -17.61 9.77 -8.84
C GLU A 122 -17.32 8.31 -8.46
N TRP A 123 -18.16 7.69 -7.61
CA TRP A 123 -18.04 6.28 -7.29
C TRP A 123 -18.12 5.38 -8.52
N VAL A 124 -19.03 5.64 -9.46
CA VAL A 124 -19.15 4.85 -10.70
C VAL A 124 -17.89 4.98 -11.54
N PHE A 125 -17.35 6.20 -11.72
CA PHE A 125 -16.14 6.44 -12.50
C PHE A 125 -14.91 5.78 -11.84
N ALA A 126 -14.70 6.01 -10.56
CA ALA A 126 -13.60 5.41 -9.82
C ALA A 126 -13.65 3.87 -9.83
N THR A 127 -14.84 3.28 -9.67
CA THR A 127 -15.02 1.82 -9.75
C THR A 127 -14.72 1.28 -11.15
N ARG A 128 -15.11 2.00 -12.21
CA ARG A 128 -14.84 1.64 -13.60
C ARG A 128 -13.35 1.56 -13.87
N GLU A 129 -12.62 2.59 -13.54
CA GLU A 129 -11.17 2.68 -13.69
C GLU A 129 -10.47 1.62 -12.83
N ALA A 130 -10.79 1.54 -11.55
CA ALA A 130 -10.14 0.61 -10.64
C ALA A 130 -10.28 -0.87 -11.06
N LEU A 131 -11.44 -1.31 -11.54
CA LEU A 131 -11.62 -2.69 -12.00
C LEU A 131 -10.83 -2.97 -13.30
N ALA A 132 -10.80 -2.01 -14.23
CA ALA A 132 -10.03 -2.13 -15.47
C ALA A 132 -8.53 -2.13 -15.19
N ASP A 133 -8.04 -1.20 -14.38
CA ASP A 133 -6.63 -1.06 -14.06
C ASP A 133 -6.09 -2.27 -13.28
N ARG A 134 -6.86 -2.81 -12.34
CA ARG A 134 -6.48 -4.06 -11.63
C ARG A 134 -6.36 -5.25 -12.58
N LEU A 135 -7.28 -5.40 -13.53
CA LEU A 135 -7.18 -6.46 -14.53
C LEU A 135 -5.99 -6.24 -15.46
N ARG A 136 -5.77 -5.01 -15.93
CA ARG A 136 -4.63 -4.65 -16.77
C ARG A 136 -3.31 -4.93 -16.07
N HIS A 137 -3.16 -4.50 -14.83
CA HIS A 137 -1.98 -4.76 -14.03
C HIS A 137 -1.71 -6.28 -13.89
N ALA A 138 -2.74 -7.07 -13.57
CA ALA A 138 -2.61 -8.52 -13.46
C ALA A 138 -2.20 -9.18 -14.78
N LEU A 139 -2.71 -8.69 -15.93
CA LEU A 139 -2.30 -9.16 -17.27
C LEU A 139 -0.83 -8.81 -17.58
N MET A 140 -0.37 -7.62 -17.18
CA MET A 140 1.02 -7.19 -17.37
C MET A 140 1.99 -8.02 -16.52
N VAL A 141 1.63 -8.31 -15.28
CA VAL A 141 2.42 -9.18 -14.38
C VAL A 141 2.54 -10.59 -14.98
N GLU A 142 1.43 -11.18 -15.45
CA GLU A 142 1.48 -12.50 -16.11
C GLU A 142 2.28 -12.45 -17.42
N ALA A 143 2.14 -11.38 -18.22
CA ALA A 143 2.92 -11.19 -19.43
C ALA A 143 4.44 -11.17 -19.14
N SER A 144 4.85 -10.50 -18.08
CA SER A 144 6.24 -10.46 -17.64
C SER A 144 6.74 -11.84 -17.20
N ALA A 145 5.94 -12.58 -16.41
CA ALA A 145 6.27 -13.92 -15.98
C ALA A 145 6.37 -14.90 -17.17
N GLU A 146 5.48 -14.80 -18.16
CA GLU A 146 5.56 -15.59 -19.41
C GLU A 146 6.85 -15.28 -20.18
N ALA A 147 7.25 -14.00 -20.26
CA ALA A 147 8.49 -13.60 -20.94
C ALA A 147 9.73 -14.10 -20.18
N GLU A 148 9.74 -14.05 -18.86
CA GLU A 148 10.82 -14.59 -18.02
C GLU A 148 10.97 -16.11 -18.19
N ALA A 149 9.86 -16.81 -18.39
CA ALA A 149 9.85 -18.23 -18.70
C ALA A 149 10.18 -18.57 -20.17
N GLY A 150 10.57 -17.57 -20.99
CA GLY A 150 10.90 -17.73 -22.41
C GLY A 150 9.69 -17.93 -23.33
N ARG A 151 8.45 -17.79 -22.83
CA ARG A 151 7.21 -17.99 -23.60
C ARG A 151 6.74 -16.66 -24.24
N PHE A 152 7.57 -16.11 -25.11
CA PHE A 152 7.40 -14.74 -25.66
C PHE A 152 6.08 -14.53 -26.42
N GLU A 153 5.58 -15.53 -27.14
CA GLU A 153 4.28 -15.41 -27.81
C GLU A 153 3.11 -15.32 -26.82
N ALA A 154 3.18 -16.05 -25.70
CA ALA A 154 2.17 -15.99 -24.65
C ALA A 154 2.24 -14.63 -23.93
N ALA A 155 3.45 -14.16 -23.64
CA ALA A 155 3.69 -12.85 -23.07
C ALA A 155 3.11 -11.73 -23.95
N ALA A 156 3.37 -11.75 -25.26
CA ALA A 156 2.84 -10.76 -26.19
C ALA A 156 1.31 -10.79 -26.25
N ARG A 157 0.67 -11.97 -26.25
CA ARG A 157 -0.81 -12.05 -26.20
C ARG A 157 -1.39 -11.40 -24.93
N ARG A 158 -0.77 -11.64 -23.77
CA ARG A 158 -1.20 -11.01 -22.52
C ARG A 158 -0.98 -9.49 -22.53
N ALA A 159 0.14 -9.04 -23.11
CA ALA A 159 0.43 -7.62 -23.28
C ALA A 159 -0.55 -6.94 -24.24
N GLU A 160 -0.96 -7.60 -25.34
CA GLU A 160 -2.01 -7.12 -26.24
C GLU A 160 -3.36 -6.96 -25.52
N ASP A 161 -3.71 -7.96 -24.69
CA ASP A 161 -4.94 -7.91 -23.91
C ASP A 161 -4.90 -6.76 -22.88
N ALA A 162 -3.74 -6.51 -22.25
CA ALA A 162 -3.55 -5.43 -21.29
C ALA A 162 -3.63 -4.05 -21.97
N TYR A 163 -2.98 -3.89 -23.14
CA TYR A 163 -2.98 -2.65 -23.90
C TYR A 163 -4.37 -2.29 -24.44
N ALA A 164 -5.09 -3.28 -24.95
CA ALA A 164 -6.40 -3.08 -25.56
C ALA A 164 -7.57 -3.04 -24.55
N LEU A 165 -7.31 -3.06 -23.25
CA LEU A 165 -8.35 -3.20 -22.23
C LEU A 165 -9.20 -1.92 -22.13
N PRO A 166 -10.50 -1.95 -22.49
CA PRO A 166 -11.33 -0.77 -22.49
C PRO A 166 -11.66 -0.30 -21.07
N GLY A 167 -11.68 1.01 -20.87
CA GLY A 167 -12.06 1.64 -19.59
C GLY A 167 -10.94 1.70 -18.55
N ALA A 168 -9.74 1.25 -18.89
CA ALA A 168 -8.55 1.45 -18.08
C ALA A 168 -8.02 2.89 -18.25
N SER A 169 -7.33 3.38 -17.22
CA SER A 169 -6.69 4.70 -17.23
C SER A 169 -5.61 4.79 -18.31
N PRO A 170 -5.19 5.99 -18.77
CA PRO A 170 -4.03 6.13 -19.64
C PRO A 170 -2.80 5.44 -19.06
N LEU A 171 -2.01 4.80 -19.91
CA LEU A 171 -0.81 4.08 -19.48
C LEU A 171 0.30 5.06 -19.09
N PRO A 172 0.93 4.88 -17.93
CA PRO A 172 2.16 5.58 -17.59
C PRO A 172 3.28 5.26 -18.60
N PRO A 173 4.25 6.17 -18.81
CA PRO A 173 5.35 5.96 -19.74
C PRO A 173 6.14 4.66 -19.51
N ASP A 174 6.38 4.27 -18.26
CA ASP A 174 7.12 3.04 -17.94
C ASP A 174 6.32 1.78 -18.30
N ASP A 175 5.01 1.81 -18.13
CA ASP A 175 4.12 0.70 -18.52
C ASP A 175 4.03 0.57 -20.04
N LEU A 176 3.98 1.67 -20.77
CA LEU A 176 4.07 1.68 -22.24
C LEU A 176 5.37 1.05 -22.73
N LEU A 177 6.50 1.36 -22.08
CA LEU A 177 7.78 0.79 -22.42
C LEU A 177 7.84 -0.72 -22.11
N MET A 178 7.28 -1.14 -20.99
CA MET A 178 7.18 -2.56 -20.65
C MET A 178 6.32 -3.31 -21.67
N LEU A 179 5.16 -2.77 -22.03
CA LEU A 179 4.28 -3.33 -23.07
C LEU A 179 4.99 -3.40 -24.43
N TYR A 180 5.65 -2.34 -24.85
CA TYR A 180 6.47 -2.34 -26.07
C TYR A 180 7.50 -3.46 -26.08
N THR A 181 8.22 -3.62 -24.96
CA THR A 181 9.25 -4.66 -24.81
C THR A 181 8.66 -6.07 -24.94
N LEU A 182 7.53 -6.33 -24.28
CA LEU A 182 6.84 -7.62 -24.31
C LEU A 182 6.25 -7.93 -25.70
N LEU A 183 5.59 -6.95 -26.31
CA LEU A 183 5.01 -7.06 -27.65
C LEU A 183 6.07 -7.31 -28.71
N ARG A 184 7.18 -6.59 -28.65
CA ARG A 184 8.32 -6.76 -29.54
C ARG A 184 8.99 -8.13 -29.38
N ALA A 185 9.18 -8.60 -28.14
CA ALA A 185 9.78 -9.90 -27.89
C ALA A 185 8.97 -11.06 -28.48
N GLY A 186 7.64 -10.95 -28.49
CA GLY A 186 6.74 -11.93 -29.11
C GLY A 186 6.33 -11.64 -30.55
N ALA A 187 7.02 -10.69 -31.23
CA ALA A 187 6.76 -10.28 -32.61
C ALA A 187 5.32 -9.82 -32.87
N SER A 188 4.66 -9.19 -31.91
CA SER A 188 3.31 -8.65 -32.07
C SER A 188 3.28 -7.46 -33.03
N PRO A 189 2.30 -7.38 -33.95
CA PRO A 189 2.12 -6.24 -34.84
C PRO A 189 1.76 -4.94 -34.09
N ARG A 190 1.22 -5.03 -32.86
CA ARG A 190 0.89 -3.87 -32.02
C ARG A 190 2.09 -3.18 -31.39
N ALA A 191 3.28 -3.79 -31.46
CA ALA A 191 4.50 -3.16 -30.95
C ALA A 191 4.75 -1.77 -31.59
N ALA A 192 4.41 -1.60 -32.88
CA ALA A 192 4.57 -0.32 -33.58
C ALA A 192 3.56 0.76 -33.09
N GLU A 193 2.35 0.37 -32.72
CA GLU A 193 1.34 1.28 -32.15
C GLU A 193 1.82 1.83 -30.81
N VAL A 194 2.26 0.93 -29.91
CA VAL A 194 2.78 1.29 -28.59
C VAL A 194 4.09 2.09 -28.70
N GLU A 195 4.94 1.79 -29.69
CA GLU A 195 6.15 2.55 -29.96
C GLU A 195 5.83 4.00 -30.36
N SER A 196 4.82 4.21 -31.20
CA SER A 196 4.39 5.55 -31.59
C SER A 196 3.82 6.35 -30.42
N GLU A 197 3.01 5.73 -29.58
CA GLU A 197 2.47 6.35 -28.37
C GLU A 197 3.58 6.68 -27.35
N ALA A 198 4.51 5.76 -27.14
CA ALA A 198 5.66 5.98 -26.28
C ALA A 198 6.60 7.09 -26.78
N ALA A 199 6.70 7.31 -28.09
CA ALA A 199 7.52 8.37 -28.67
C ALA A 199 7.00 9.78 -28.35
N GLU A 200 5.70 9.94 -28.08
CA GLU A 200 5.11 11.22 -27.67
C GLU A 200 5.62 11.69 -26.29
N PHE A 201 6.12 10.78 -25.47
CA PHE A 201 6.67 11.06 -24.13
C PHE A 201 8.19 11.24 -24.10
N ASP A 202 8.88 11.39 -25.25
CA ASP A 202 10.35 11.55 -25.36
C ASP A 202 11.17 10.48 -24.63
N LEU A 203 10.80 9.21 -24.79
CA LEU A 203 11.36 8.05 -24.10
C LEU A 203 12.67 7.52 -24.71
N ASP A 204 13.50 8.36 -25.37
CA ASP A 204 14.77 7.92 -25.99
C ASP A 204 15.76 7.30 -24.97
N HIS A 205 15.73 7.74 -23.71
CA HIS A 205 16.50 7.13 -22.63
C HIS A 205 15.97 5.73 -22.24
N ALA A 206 14.69 5.51 -22.41
CA ALA A 206 14.03 4.24 -22.09
C ALA A 206 14.25 3.19 -23.19
N ARG A 207 14.34 3.59 -24.47
CA ARG A 207 14.74 2.72 -25.60
C ARG A 207 16.13 2.13 -25.37
N SER A 208 17.08 2.94 -24.90
CA SER A 208 18.44 2.49 -24.60
C SER A 208 18.47 1.41 -23.52
N ARG A 209 17.60 1.48 -22.50
CA ARG A 209 17.47 0.44 -21.45
C ARG A 209 16.78 -0.83 -21.95
N ALA A 210 15.74 -0.70 -22.79
CA ALA A 210 15.05 -1.85 -23.39
C ALA A 210 15.97 -2.63 -24.34
N ASP A 211 16.76 -1.93 -25.15
CA ASP A 211 17.75 -2.54 -26.06
C ASP A 211 18.92 -3.17 -25.29
N ALA A 212 19.35 -2.59 -24.17
CA ALA A 212 20.36 -3.20 -23.29
C ALA A 212 19.84 -4.48 -22.63
N ARG A 213 18.57 -4.50 -22.17
CA ARG A 213 17.90 -5.72 -21.66
C ARG A 213 17.68 -6.78 -22.73
N ALA A 214 17.32 -6.39 -23.96
CA ALA A 214 17.16 -7.32 -25.08
C ALA A 214 18.50 -7.98 -25.48
N ARG A 215 19.62 -7.25 -25.44
CA ARG A 215 20.98 -7.78 -25.70
C ARG A 215 21.44 -8.75 -24.62
N LEU A 216 21.07 -8.55 -23.36
CA LEU A 216 21.37 -9.45 -22.25
C LEU A 216 20.62 -10.79 -22.34
N ARG A 217 19.48 -10.84 -23.04
CA ARG A 217 18.67 -12.05 -23.25
C ARG A 217 19.15 -12.94 -24.40
N HIS A 218 20.08 -12.47 -25.25
CA HIS A 218 20.69 -13.22 -26.36
C HIS A 218 22.07 -13.79 -26.03
N ALA A 219 22.54 -13.68 -24.78
CA ALA A 219 23.68 -14.43 -24.32
C ALA A 219 23.29 -15.92 -24.15
N PRO A 220 24.13 -16.90 -24.61
CA PRO A 220 23.78 -18.31 -24.53
C PRO A 220 23.50 -18.70 -23.10
N ALA A 221 22.42 -19.40 -22.88
CA ALA A 221 21.98 -19.93 -21.59
C ALA A 221 23.08 -20.83 -21.01
N LEU A 222 23.72 -20.39 -19.95
CA LEU A 222 24.41 -21.29 -19.04
C LEU A 222 23.35 -22.12 -18.31
N VAL A 223 23.36 -23.41 -18.58
CA VAL A 223 22.56 -24.40 -17.87
C VAL A 223 22.96 -24.34 -16.41
N VAL A 224 22.14 -23.75 -15.57
CA VAL A 224 22.24 -23.85 -14.10
C VAL A 224 21.23 -24.90 -13.67
N GLY A 225 21.74 -25.88 -12.93
CA GLY A 225 20.95 -26.97 -12.39
C GLY A 225 19.70 -26.50 -11.63
N ASP A 226 18.71 -27.32 -11.76
CA ASP A 226 17.40 -27.29 -11.16
C ASP A 226 17.49 -27.18 -9.63
N ASP A 227 17.34 -25.96 -9.10
CA ASP A 227 16.85 -25.72 -7.75
C ASP A 227 15.70 -24.73 -7.89
N GLY A 228 14.54 -25.32 -8.20
CA GLY A 228 13.28 -24.63 -8.35
C GLY A 228 12.81 -24.01 -7.03
N GLU A 229 13.10 -22.75 -6.83
CA GLU A 229 12.25 -21.87 -6.04
C GLU A 229 11.59 -20.87 -6.98
N ALA A 230 10.51 -21.36 -7.59
CA ALA A 230 9.46 -20.50 -8.12
C ALA A 230 9.00 -19.56 -7.00
N ASP A 231 8.79 -18.29 -7.35
CA ASP A 231 8.12 -17.25 -6.57
C ASP A 231 6.85 -17.79 -5.88
N ALA A 232 7.05 -18.47 -4.76
CA ALA A 232 6.00 -18.84 -3.84
C ALA A 232 5.66 -17.56 -3.11
N GLY A 233 4.55 -16.93 -3.45
CA GLY A 233 4.05 -15.74 -2.83
C GLY A 233 4.28 -15.73 -1.33
N PHE A 234 4.70 -14.60 -0.80
CA PHE A 234 5.07 -14.32 0.59
C PHE A 234 4.36 -15.26 1.58
N ARG A 235 5.06 -16.30 2.04
CA ARG A 235 4.50 -17.42 2.81
C ARG A 235 4.92 -17.40 4.27
N TYR A 236 5.66 -16.37 4.72
CA TYR A 236 6.07 -16.34 6.11
C TYR A 236 4.86 -16.07 7.00
N GLU A 237 4.66 -16.98 7.95
CA GLU A 237 3.65 -16.82 8.97
C GLU A 237 4.11 -15.73 9.95
N GLN A 238 3.26 -14.72 10.16
CA GLN A 238 3.53 -13.71 11.16
C GLN A 238 3.13 -14.24 12.53
N HIS A 239 4.07 -14.22 13.47
CA HIS A 239 3.79 -14.57 14.86
C HIS A 239 3.65 -13.30 15.69
N ILE A 240 2.48 -13.11 16.31
CA ILE A 240 2.20 -11.97 17.21
C ILE A 240 2.32 -12.44 18.64
N GLY A 241 3.07 -11.68 19.44
CA GLY A 241 3.22 -11.88 20.88
C GLY A 241 3.07 -10.56 21.64
N PHE A 242 3.16 -10.63 22.96
CA PHE A 242 3.07 -9.47 23.84
C PHE A 242 4.20 -9.52 24.86
N VAL A 243 4.80 -8.36 25.13
CA VAL A 243 5.73 -8.16 26.24
C VAL A 243 5.12 -7.17 27.23
N THR A 244 5.48 -7.29 28.50
CA THR A 244 5.09 -6.31 29.53
C THR A 244 6.25 -5.36 29.75
N SER A 245 6.03 -4.09 29.47
CA SER A 245 7.02 -3.03 29.61
C SER A 245 7.28 -2.69 31.10
N PHE A 246 8.28 -1.85 31.34
CA PHE A 246 8.79 -1.47 32.67
C PHE A 246 7.74 -0.87 33.60
N ASP A 247 6.69 -0.25 33.04
CA ASP A 247 5.58 0.41 33.74
C ASP A 247 4.29 -0.43 33.79
N GLY A 248 4.36 -1.66 33.27
CA GLY A 248 3.24 -2.60 33.21
C GLY A 248 2.43 -2.54 31.93
N ALA A 249 2.72 -1.63 31.01
CA ALA A 249 2.07 -1.55 29.70
C ALA A 249 2.38 -2.82 28.88
N ARG A 250 1.36 -3.37 28.21
CA ARG A 250 1.55 -4.48 27.27
C ARG A 250 1.83 -3.93 25.89
N ILE A 251 2.94 -4.38 25.32
CA ILE A 251 3.39 -4.00 23.97
C ILE A 251 3.25 -5.22 23.06
N ALA A 252 2.47 -5.07 21.99
CA ALA A 252 2.31 -6.09 20.97
C ALA A 252 3.51 -6.06 20.03
N TYR A 253 4.08 -7.23 19.72
CA TYR A 253 5.14 -7.36 18.74
C TYR A 253 4.82 -8.45 17.73
N ALA A 254 5.49 -8.39 16.58
CA ALA A 254 5.40 -9.43 15.55
C ALA A 254 6.79 -9.80 15.06
N THR A 255 6.96 -11.10 14.74
CA THR A 255 8.12 -11.63 14.03
C THR A 255 7.69 -12.18 12.68
N LEU A 256 8.53 -12.00 11.65
CA LEU A 256 8.25 -12.37 10.28
C LEU A 256 9.55 -12.74 9.54
N GLY A 257 9.54 -13.82 8.76
CA GLY A 257 10.71 -14.28 8.02
C GLY A 257 11.65 -15.16 8.84
N GLU A 258 12.76 -15.57 8.23
CA GLU A 258 13.78 -16.43 8.82
C GLU A 258 15.17 -15.83 8.58
N GLY A 259 16.07 -16.04 9.55
CA GLY A 259 17.46 -15.55 9.48
C GLY A 259 17.85 -14.70 10.69
N PRO A 260 18.98 -13.96 10.60
CA PRO A 260 19.41 -13.09 11.69
C PRO A 260 18.36 -11.99 11.96
N PRO A 261 18.24 -11.54 13.21
CA PRO A 261 17.23 -10.53 13.55
C PRO A 261 17.52 -9.18 12.86
N LEU A 262 16.46 -8.51 12.43
CA LEU A 262 16.41 -7.09 12.06
C LEU A 262 15.27 -6.45 12.84
N VAL A 263 15.58 -5.49 13.70
CA VAL A 263 14.56 -4.83 14.53
C VAL A 263 14.14 -3.52 13.88
N LYS A 264 12.83 -3.31 13.72
CA LYS A 264 12.25 -2.02 13.33
C LYS A 264 11.64 -1.35 14.56
N ALA A 265 12.19 -0.21 14.96
CA ALA A 265 11.59 0.62 15.98
C ALA A 265 10.16 1.03 15.56
N ALA A 266 9.25 1.03 16.50
CA ALA A 266 7.89 1.49 16.26
C ALA A 266 7.89 2.95 15.82
N ASN A 267 6.87 3.34 15.12
CA ASN A 267 6.68 4.71 14.66
C ASN A 267 5.19 5.02 14.53
N TRP A 268 4.87 6.31 14.43
CA TRP A 268 3.52 6.84 14.27
C TRP A 268 2.67 5.99 13.34
N MET A 269 1.56 5.57 13.88
CA MET A 269 0.47 4.74 13.37
C MET A 269 0.93 3.40 12.85
N SER A 270 0.87 2.42 13.76
CA SER A 270 1.04 1.01 13.42
C SER A 270 -0.16 0.19 13.87
N HIS A 271 -0.36 -0.93 13.21
CA HIS A 271 -1.29 -1.98 13.61
C HIS A 271 -0.86 -3.31 13.00
N LEU A 272 -0.21 -4.14 13.78
CA LEU A 272 0.49 -5.35 13.32
C LEU A 272 -0.37 -6.28 12.46
N GLU A 273 -1.64 -6.49 12.79
CA GLU A 273 -2.54 -7.34 11.99
C GLU A 273 -2.94 -6.66 10.67
N HIS A 274 -3.24 -5.35 10.72
CA HIS A 274 -3.71 -4.64 9.54
C HIS A 274 -2.58 -4.42 8.53
N GLU A 275 -1.37 -4.18 8.99
CA GLU A 275 -0.20 -3.93 8.14
C GLU A 275 0.20 -5.14 7.28
N ARG A 276 -0.10 -6.37 7.72
CA ARG A 276 0.22 -7.58 6.95
C ARG A 276 -0.46 -7.62 5.57
N GLU A 277 -1.69 -7.12 5.48
CA GLU A 277 -2.47 -7.10 4.23
C GLU A 277 -2.36 -5.77 3.48
N SER A 278 -1.47 -4.90 3.93
CA SER A 278 -1.28 -3.56 3.42
C SER A 278 -0.81 -3.54 1.98
N PRO A 279 -1.47 -2.83 1.08
CA PRO A 279 -0.95 -2.59 -0.27
C PRO A 279 0.27 -1.64 -0.28
N ILE A 280 0.64 -1.09 0.88
CA ILE A 280 1.73 -0.12 1.06
C ILE A 280 2.88 -0.76 1.84
N LEU A 281 2.58 -1.33 3.02
CA LEU A 281 3.61 -1.83 3.94
C LEU A 281 4.02 -3.27 3.67
N ARG A 282 3.19 -4.07 3.01
CA ARG A 282 3.53 -5.45 2.64
C ARG A 282 4.85 -5.54 1.85
N PRO A 283 5.12 -4.71 0.82
CA PRO A 283 6.41 -4.72 0.14
C PRO A 283 7.60 -4.43 1.06
N TRP A 284 7.45 -3.53 2.05
CA TRP A 284 8.45 -3.28 3.08
C TRP A 284 8.70 -4.52 3.93
N LEU A 285 7.62 -5.17 4.38
CA LEU A 285 7.71 -6.39 5.18
C LEU A 285 8.42 -7.50 4.40
N GLU A 286 8.07 -7.69 3.12
CA GLU A 286 8.68 -8.66 2.22
C GLU A 286 10.17 -8.36 1.98
N ALA A 287 10.53 -7.12 1.70
CA ALA A 287 11.93 -6.74 1.45
C ALA A 287 12.80 -6.93 2.70
N LEU A 288 12.32 -6.51 3.87
CA LEU A 288 13.08 -6.55 5.12
C LEU A 288 13.15 -7.96 5.72
N SER A 289 12.14 -8.81 5.51
CA SER A 289 12.11 -10.17 6.04
C SER A 289 12.71 -11.23 5.11
N ARG A 290 13.05 -10.88 3.88
CA ARG A 290 13.57 -11.84 2.87
C ARG A 290 14.79 -12.63 3.34
N ARG A 291 15.65 -12.03 4.15
CA ARG A 291 16.89 -12.63 4.67
C ARG A 291 17.10 -12.41 6.17
N HIS A 292 16.08 -11.92 6.84
CA HIS A 292 16.10 -11.60 8.25
C HIS A 292 14.80 -12.08 8.92
N THR A 293 14.90 -12.39 10.20
CA THR A 293 13.73 -12.37 11.05
C THR A 293 13.43 -10.91 11.41
N LEU A 294 12.45 -10.31 10.71
CA LEU A 294 12.01 -8.95 11.00
C LEU A 294 11.21 -8.93 12.29
N VAL A 295 11.69 -8.20 13.28
CA VAL A 295 11.01 -7.93 14.56
C VAL A 295 10.47 -6.51 14.52
N ARG A 296 9.16 -6.35 14.72
CA ARG A 296 8.47 -5.05 14.79
C ARG A 296 7.41 -5.08 15.89
N TYR A 297 6.99 -3.92 16.35
CA TYR A 297 6.01 -3.82 17.43
C TYR A 297 5.10 -2.60 17.21
N ASP A 298 3.90 -2.67 17.76
CA ASP A 298 3.00 -1.52 17.82
C ASP A 298 3.47 -0.59 18.93
N GLU A 299 3.62 0.68 18.59
CA GLU A 299 3.98 1.69 19.58
C GLU A 299 2.93 1.76 20.70
N ARG A 300 3.36 1.98 21.95
CA ARG A 300 2.43 2.27 23.04
C ARG A 300 1.48 3.39 22.65
N GLY A 301 0.22 3.28 22.98
CA GLY A 301 -0.80 4.25 22.58
C GLY A 301 -1.47 3.95 21.24
N CYS A 302 -1.08 2.93 20.49
CA CYS A 302 -1.77 2.56 19.25
C CYS A 302 -1.75 1.05 18.94
N GLY A 303 -2.46 0.65 17.89
CA GLY A 303 -2.51 -0.71 17.38
C GLY A 303 -3.04 -1.71 18.39
N LEU A 304 -2.32 -2.80 18.58
CA LEU A 304 -2.62 -3.87 19.55
C LEU A 304 -1.96 -3.64 20.92
N SER A 305 -1.09 -2.63 21.05
CA SER A 305 -0.48 -2.25 22.34
C SER A 305 -1.44 -1.50 23.23
N ASP A 306 -1.15 -1.48 24.55
CA ASP A 306 -1.98 -0.75 25.53
C ASP A 306 -1.97 0.75 25.22
N ARG A 307 -3.14 1.40 25.40
CA ARG A 307 -3.41 2.76 24.92
C ARG A 307 -3.45 3.82 26.01
N ASP A 308 -3.90 3.47 27.20
CA ASP A 308 -3.93 4.38 28.37
C ASP A 308 -2.62 4.27 29.14
N VAL A 309 -1.54 4.81 28.57
CA VAL A 309 -0.16 4.69 29.05
C VAL A 309 0.59 6.00 28.92
N ALA A 310 1.68 6.16 29.70
CA ALA A 310 2.56 7.32 29.56
C ALA A 310 3.27 7.32 28.19
N LEU A 311 3.28 8.48 27.53
CA LEU A 311 3.87 8.68 26.21
C LEU A 311 5.07 9.63 26.32
N SER A 312 6.26 9.16 26.00
CA SER A 312 7.49 9.97 25.95
C SER A 312 8.58 9.22 25.20
N LEU A 313 9.61 9.92 24.70
CA LEU A 313 10.75 9.28 24.05
C LEU A 313 11.39 8.21 24.94
N GLU A 314 11.52 8.47 26.25
CA GLU A 314 12.07 7.52 27.20
C GLU A 314 11.18 6.26 27.31
N ALA A 315 9.87 6.41 27.33
CA ALA A 315 8.95 5.28 27.38
C ALA A 315 9.00 4.45 26.09
N PHE A 316 9.05 5.10 24.92
CA PHE A 316 9.20 4.42 23.62
C PHE A 316 10.52 3.63 23.52
N GLU A 317 11.61 4.19 24.02
CA GLU A 317 12.92 3.52 24.05
C GLU A 317 12.91 2.32 25.01
N ARG A 318 12.29 2.48 26.19
CA ARG A 318 12.18 1.39 27.18
C ARG A 318 11.32 0.22 26.68
N ASP A 319 10.31 0.48 25.84
CA ASP A 319 9.55 -0.59 25.19
C ASP A 319 10.44 -1.40 24.25
N LEU A 320 11.27 -0.74 23.47
CA LEU A 320 12.24 -1.41 22.61
C LEU A 320 13.26 -2.22 23.43
N GLU A 321 13.75 -1.67 24.54
CA GLU A 321 14.69 -2.36 25.45
C GLU A 321 14.06 -3.66 25.99
N VAL A 322 12.85 -3.59 26.54
CA VAL A 322 12.14 -4.77 27.08
C VAL A 322 11.84 -5.80 25.98
N LEU A 323 11.47 -5.36 24.79
CA LEU A 323 11.26 -6.25 23.65
C LEU A 323 12.54 -7.02 23.29
N VAL A 324 13.66 -6.32 23.15
CA VAL A 324 14.97 -6.89 22.81
C VAL A 324 15.44 -7.86 23.89
N GLU A 325 15.24 -7.53 25.16
CA GLU A 325 15.58 -8.41 26.28
C GLU A 325 14.71 -9.68 26.30
N THR A 326 13.38 -9.53 26.12
CA THR A 326 12.43 -10.65 26.14
C THR A 326 12.69 -11.63 24.98
N LEU A 327 13.09 -11.12 23.81
CA LEU A 327 13.44 -11.93 22.65
C LEU A 327 14.90 -12.40 22.65
N GLU A 328 15.66 -12.11 23.72
CA GLU A 328 17.07 -12.50 23.92
C GLU A 328 17.97 -12.10 22.73
N LEU A 329 17.71 -10.91 22.12
CA LEU A 329 18.47 -10.43 20.97
C LEU A 329 19.82 -9.84 21.43
N GLU A 330 20.91 -10.52 21.13
CA GLU A 330 22.25 -10.07 21.56
C GLU A 330 22.75 -8.89 20.72
N ARG A 331 22.73 -9.00 19.38
CA ARG A 331 23.19 -7.95 18.48
C ARG A 331 22.43 -7.99 17.16
N PHE A 332 21.92 -6.85 16.71
CA PHE A 332 21.04 -6.75 15.56
C PHE A 332 21.16 -5.40 14.83
N PRO A 333 20.84 -5.34 13.54
CA PRO A 333 20.54 -4.09 12.85
C PRO A 333 19.24 -3.48 13.38
N LEU A 334 19.24 -2.15 13.55
CA LEU A 334 18.08 -1.40 14.02
C LEU A 334 17.65 -0.39 12.96
N LEU A 335 16.39 -0.49 12.52
CA LEU A 335 15.75 0.43 11.58
C LEU A 335 14.83 1.37 12.33
N GLY A 336 15.07 2.67 12.22
CA GLY A 336 14.16 3.74 12.64
C GLY A 336 13.60 4.47 11.44
N MET A 337 12.27 4.58 11.37
CA MET A 337 11.57 5.28 10.31
C MET A 337 10.81 6.47 10.89
N SER A 338 10.85 7.64 10.22
CA SER A 338 10.12 8.84 10.68
C SER A 338 10.44 9.16 12.14
N GLN A 339 9.44 9.31 13.01
CA GLN A 339 9.60 9.50 14.45
C GLN A 339 10.37 8.34 15.12
N GLY A 340 10.20 7.09 14.64
CA GLY A 340 10.96 5.94 15.15
C GLY A 340 12.46 6.06 14.97
N ALA A 341 12.95 7.00 14.14
CA ALA A 341 14.36 7.32 14.01
C ALA A 341 14.94 7.91 15.32
N ALA A 342 14.18 8.73 16.03
CA ALA A 342 14.59 9.28 17.32
C ALA A 342 14.70 8.17 18.40
N VAL A 343 13.76 7.22 18.40
CA VAL A 343 13.79 6.05 19.30
C VAL A 343 15.01 5.16 18.99
N ALA A 344 15.21 4.85 17.70
CA ALA A 344 16.33 4.02 17.27
C ALA A 344 17.70 4.69 17.56
N LEU A 345 17.78 6.00 17.40
CA LEU A 345 18.99 6.79 17.72
C LEU A 345 19.27 6.74 19.23
N ALA A 346 18.27 7.02 20.07
CA ALA A 346 18.39 6.99 21.53
C ALA A 346 18.85 5.62 22.02
N TYR A 347 18.24 4.56 21.49
CA TYR A 347 18.62 3.20 21.81
C TYR A 347 20.06 2.88 21.36
N ALA A 348 20.46 3.25 20.15
CA ALA A 348 21.80 3.00 19.62
C ALA A 348 22.92 3.74 20.41
N VAL A 349 22.61 4.91 20.95
CA VAL A 349 23.54 5.65 21.82
C VAL A 349 23.69 4.98 23.20
N ARG A 350 22.58 4.48 23.75
CA ARG A 350 22.57 3.86 25.07
C ARG A 350 23.11 2.42 25.05
N HIS A 351 22.88 1.68 23.96
CA HIS A 351 23.25 0.27 23.79
C HIS A 351 24.07 0.02 22.52
N PRO A 352 25.22 0.69 22.31
CA PRO A 352 26.03 0.56 21.08
C PRO A 352 26.56 -0.86 20.87
N GLU A 353 26.71 -1.66 21.94
CA GLU A 353 27.14 -3.05 21.86
C GLU A 353 26.07 -3.97 21.23
N ARG A 354 24.78 -3.62 21.35
CA ARG A 354 23.66 -4.40 20.82
C ARG A 354 23.29 -4.04 19.38
N VAL A 355 23.56 -2.80 18.96
CA VAL A 355 23.23 -2.34 17.60
C VAL A 355 24.41 -2.59 16.68
N SER A 356 24.24 -3.47 15.69
CA SER A 356 25.29 -3.76 14.70
C SER A 356 25.35 -2.70 13.60
N HIS A 357 24.19 -2.22 13.16
CA HIS A 357 23.99 -1.21 12.12
C HIS A 357 22.75 -0.39 12.47
N LEU A 358 22.83 0.91 12.32
CA LEU A 358 21.68 1.82 12.47
C LEU A 358 21.23 2.30 11.09
N ILE A 359 19.96 2.10 10.78
CA ILE A 359 19.33 2.54 9.53
C ILE A 359 18.24 3.55 9.88
N LEU A 360 18.34 4.76 9.33
CA LEU A 360 17.37 5.84 9.56
C LEU A 360 16.73 6.22 8.23
N TYR A 361 15.41 6.12 8.13
CA TYR A 361 14.67 6.48 6.93
C TYR A 361 13.66 7.60 7.21
N GLY A 362 13.77 8.71 6.47
CA GLY A 362 12.84 9.85 6.62
C GLY A 362 12.78 10.39 8.05
N GLY A 363 13.86 10.22 8.81
CA GLY A 363 13.90 10.47 10.23
C GLY A 363 14.15 11.93 10.59
N TYR A 364 13.66 12.32 11.76
CA TYR A 364 13.91 13.59 12.40
C TYR A 364 14.19 13.39 13.90
N VAL A 365 14.88 14.35 14.49
CA VAL A 365 15.24 14.37 15.91
C VAL A 365 14.92 15.72 16.58
N ASP A 366 14.44 16.66 15.78
CA ASP A 366 14.03 18.01 16.23
C ASP A 366 12.57 17.99 16.65
N PRO A 367 12.18 18.74 17.70
CA PRO A 367 10.77 18.95 18.02
C PRO A 367 10.05 19.73 16.92
N GLU A 368 8.77 19.42 16.73
CA GLU A 368 7.94 20.13 15.76
C GLU A 368 7.73 21.59 16.18
N PRO A 369 7.81 22.58 15.27
CA PRO A 369 7.45 23.96 15.58
C PRO A 369 6.05 24.05 16.19
N ARG A 370 5.93 24.77 17.31
CA ARG A 370 4.70 24.79 18.10
C ARG A 370 3.43 25.15 17.31
N GLU A 371 3.54 26.12 16.39
CA GLU A 371 2.40 26.55 15.57
C GLU A 371 1.92 25.41 14.65
N MET A 372 2.83 24.63 14.09
CA MET A 372 2.50 23.49 13.25
C MET A 372 1.92 22.35 14.09
N ALA A 373 2.53 22.04 15.24
CA ALA A 373 2.05 21.03 16.17
C ALA A 373 0.61 21.34 16.62
N ASP A 374 0.32 22.58 17.03
CA ASP A 374 -1.01 23.01 17.46
C ASP A 374 -2.06 22.89 16.33
N ALA A 375 -1.68 23.24 15.10
CA ALA A 375 -2.56 23.10 13.92
C ALA A 375 -2.86 21.61 13.61
N MET A 376 -1.85 20.76 13.62
CA MET A 376 -2.03 19.32 13.36
C MET A 376 -2.86 18.65 14.47
N LEU A 377 -2.62 18.98 15.74
CA LEU A 377 -3.40 18.46 16.86
C LEU A 377 -4.87 18.90 16.80
N ALA A 378 -5.14 20.15 16.41
CA ALA A 378 -6.51 20.61 16.19
C ALA A 378 -7.22 19.82 15.08
N MET A 379 -6.53 19.56 13.98
CA MET A 379 -7.05 18.77 12.86
C MET A 379 -7.32 17.31 13.28
N ILE A 380 -6.41 16.68 14.02
CA ILE A 380 -6.59 15.33 14.55
C ILE A 380 -7.84 15.25 15.44
N ARG A 381 -7.98 16.16 16.43
CA ARG A 381 -9.12 16.17 17.36
C ARG A 381 -10.48 16.32 16.66
N VAL A 382 -10.53 17.12 15.59
CA VAL A 382 -11.79 17.40 14.88
C VAL A 382 -12.12 16.33 13.86
N GLY A 383 -11.13 15.78 13.17
CA GLY A 383 -11.34 15.01 11.96
C GLY A 383 -11.02 13.52 12.02
N TRP A 384 -10.19 13.09 12.95
CA TRP A 384 -9.66 11.72 12.98
C TRP A 384 -10.73 10.63 13.06
N GLY A 385 -11.70 10.78 13.95
CA GLY A 385 -12.79 9.83 14.18
C GLY A 385 -13.99 9.99 13.27
N GLN A 386 -13.97 10.93 12.33
CA GLN A 386 -15.12 11.15 11.44
C GLN A 386 -15.29 9.98 10.45
N ASP A 387 -16.54 9.64 10.14
CA ASP A 387 -16.83 8.64 9.10
C ASP A 387 -16.29 9.07 7.72
N ASN A 388 -16.36 10.37 7.41
CA ASN A 388 -15.71 10.96 6.25
C ASN A 388 -14.20 11.02 6.45
N ALA A 389 -13.45 10.40 5.53
CA ALA A 389 -12.00 10.33 5.59
C ALA A 389 -11.28 11.64 5.22
N ALA A 390 -11.98 12.73 4.89
CA ALA A 390 -11.40 13.97 4.35
C ALA A 390 -10.24 14.52 5.19
N PHE A 391 -10.35 14.49 6.52
CA PHE A 391 -9.28 14.96 7.40
C PHE A 391 -8.08 13.99 7.43
N ARG A 392 -8.34 12.67 7.44
CA ARG A 392 -7.27 11.67 7.37
C ARG A 392 -6.59 11.68 6.01
N GLN A 393 -7.35 11.99 4.95
CA GLN A 393 -6.82 12.14 3.60
C GLN A 393 -5.76 13.24 3.49
N VAL A 394 -5.80 14.29 4.32
CA VAL A 394 -4.75 15.30 4.37
C VAL A 394 -3.42 14.67 4.78
N PHE A 395 -3.41 13.85 5.85
CA PHE A 395 -2.21 13.13 6.25
C PHE A 395 -1.77 12.13 5.18
N THR A 396 -2.70 11.36 4.63
CA THR A 396 -2.41 10.40 3.56
C THR A 396 -1.73 11.07 2.37
N THR A 397 -2.23 12.24 1.95
CA THR A 397 -1.65 12.99 0.82
C THR A 397 -0.26 13.58 1.16
N LEU A 398 -0.02 13.96 2.42
CA LEU A 398 1.30 14.42 2.85
C LEU A 398 2.31 13.27 2.90
N PHE A 399 1.88 12.09 3.35
CA PHE A 399 2.76 10.92 3.47
C PHE A 399 3.04 10.24 2.13
N MET A 400 2.05 10.23 1.23
CA MET A 400 2.10 9.53 -0.05
C MET A 400 1.30 10.30 -1.11
N PRO A 401 1.84 11.38 -1.68
CA PRO A 401 1.15 12.16 -2.72
C PRO A 401 0.83 11.32 -3.97
N HIS A 402 1.60 10.26 -4.24
CA HIS A 402 1.42 9.37 -5.39
C HIS A 402 0.64 8.07 -5.07
N ALA A 403 0.05 7.96 -3.88
CA ALA A 403 -0.75 6.80 -3.51
C ALA A 403 -1.96 6.63 -4.43
N THR A 404 -2.19 5.40 -4.88
CA THR A 404 -3.43 5.05 -5.56
C THR A 404 -4.64 5.25 -4.64
N PRO A 405 -5.87 5.40 -5.16
CA PRO A 405 -7.07 5.50 -4.33
C PRO A 405 -7.24 4.33 -3.35
N GLU A 406 -6.82 3.12 -3.74
CA GLU A 406 -6.85 1.93 -2.87
C GLU A 406 -5.84 2.07 -1.72
N GLN A 407 -4.61 2.49 -2.02
CA GLN A 407 -3.58 2.75 -1.02
C GLN A 407 -4.00 3.87 -0.06
N ALA A 408 -4.54 4.97 -0.60
CA ALA A 408 -5.03 6.08 0.20
C ALA A 408 -6.19 5.66 1.12
N SER A 409 -7.15 4.90 0.60
CA SER A 409 -8.26 4.36 1.40
C SER A 409 -7.75 3.44 2.51
N TRP A 410 -6.80 2.56 2.19
CA TRP A 410 -6.21 1.65 3.16
C TRP A 410 -5.48 2.42 4.28
N PHE A 411 -4.68 3.44 3.94
CA PHE A 411 -3.97 4.25 4.92
C PHE A 411 -4.92 5.10 5.79
N ASN A 412 -6.01 5.60 5.20
CA ASN A 412 -7.08 6.25 5.95
C ASN A 412 -7.75 5.30 6.96
N ASP A 413 -7.90 4.02 6.61
CA ASP A 413 -8.45 3.00 7.51
C ASP A 413 -7.43 2.60 8.59
N LEU A 414 -6.14 2.46 8.25
CA LEU A 414 -5.07 2.24 9.22
C LEU A 414 -5.10 3.32 10.30
N GLN A 415 -5.13 4.59 9.93
CA GLN A 415 -5.20 5.71 10.86
C GLN A 415 -6.36 5.54 11.85
N ARG A 416 -7.56 5.21 11.37
CA ARG A 416 -8.76 5.04 12.18
C ARG A 416 -8.72 3.81 13.07
N LEU A 417 -8.12 2.71 12.60
CA LEU A 417 -8.05 1.44 13.33
C LEU A 417 -6.97 1.47 14.42
N SER A 418 -5.87 2.20 14.16
CA SER A 418 -4.72 2.25 15.06
C SER A 418 -5.01 3.02 16.35
N ALA A 419 -5.80 4.09 16.31
CA ALA A 419 -6.07 4.91 17.50
C ALA A 419 -7.39 5.67 17.38
N SER A 420 -8.05 5.91 18.52
CA SER A 420 -9.15 6.88 18.63
C SER A 420 -8.63 8.33 18.45
N PRO A 421 -9.51 9.32 18.26
CA PRO A 421 -9.10 10.73 18.13
C PRO A 421 -8.27 11.26 19.32
N ASP A 422 -8.65 10.87 20.53
CA ASP A 422 -7.97 11.32 21.76
C ASP A 422 -6.61 10.65 21.89
N GLU A 423 -6.51 9.33 21.62
CA GLU A 423 -5.26 8.58 21.60
C GLU A 423 -4.32 9.09 20.51
N ALA A 424 -4.81 9.31 19.30
CA ALA A 424 -4.04 9.88 18.20
C ALA A 424 -3.49 11.28 18.52
N ALA A 425 -4.31 12.14 19.15
CA ALA A 425 -3.88 13.46 19.58
C ALA A 425 -2.85 13.40 20.72
N ALA A 426 -3.01 12.51 21.68
CA ALA A 426 -2.06 12.31 22.77
C ALA A 426 -0.71 11.81 22.25
N LEU A 427 -0.73 10.80 21.37
CA LEU A 427 0.47 10.25 20.74
C LEU A 427 1.17 11.28 19.88
N ALA A 428 0.44 12.02 19.04
CA ALA A 428 0.99 13.10 18.22
C ALA A 428 1.64 14.19 19.08
N SER A 429 0.99 14.58 20.19
CA SER A 429 1.55 15.58 21.11
C SER A 429 2.90 15.14 21.68
N ALA A 430 3.00 13.88 22.13
CA ALA A 430 4.25 13.35 22.65
C ALA A 430 5.34 13.26 21.58
N ILE A 431 4.98 12.89 20.35
CA ILE A 431 5.89 12.80 19.20
C ILE A 431 6.42 14.18 18.80
N PHE A 432 5.57 15.21 18.76
CA PHE A 432 5.97 16.58 18.39
C PHE A 432 6.90 17.24 19.43
N GLU A 433 6.93 16.73 20.66
CA GLU A 433 7.83 17.21 21.72
C GLU A 433 9.19 16.49 21.74
N ILE A 434 9.40 15.45 20.90
CA ILE A 434 10.66 14.72 20.87
C ILE A 434 11.83 15.64 20.49
N ASP A 435 12.83 15.69 21.36
CA ASP A 435 14.11 16.34 21.11
C ASP A 435 15.28 15.37 21.39
N ALA A 436 15.80 14.78 20.33
CA ALA A 436 16.93 13.85 20.38
C ALA A 436 18.21 14.42 19.72
N ARG A 437 18.25 15.73 19.44
CA ARG A 437 19.36 16.40 18.74
C ARG A 437 20.71 16.19 19.41
N SER A 438 20.74 16.23 20.73
CA SER A 438 21.98 16.07 21.50
C SER A 438 22.58 14.66 21.45
N LEU A 439 21.83 13.67 20.97
CA LEU A 439 22.27 12.27 20.92
C LEU A 439 23.03 11.95 19.63
N ALA A 440 22.87 12.74 18.57
CA ALA A 440 23.44 12.46 17.25
C ALA A 440 24.98 12.39 17.27
N ASP A 441 25.64 13.29 18.00
CA ASP A 441 27.10 13.32 18.13
C ASP A 441 27.67 12.10 18.90
N ASP A 442 26.83 11.40 19.66
CA ASP A 442 27.21 10.26 20.50
C ASP A 442 27.00 8.89 19.83
N VAL A 443 26.47 8.86 18.62
CA VAL A 443 26.32 7.61 17.83
C VAL A 443 27.69 7.05 17.48
N ARG A 444 27.93 5.77 17.80
CA ARG A 444 29.20 5.08 17.55
C ARG A 444 29.07 3.85 16.65
N VAL A 445 27.88 3.54 16.21
CA VAL A 445 27.59 2.39 15.34
C VAL A 445 27.54 2.81 13.86
N PRO A 446 27.90 1.92 12.92
CA PRO A 446 27.74 2.19 11.50
C PRO A 446 26.30 2.66 11.21
N THR A 447 26.16 3.80 10.51
CA THR A 447 24.85 4.43 10.29
C THR A 447 24.61 4.73 8.83
N LEU A 448 23.44 4.29 8.32
CA LEU A 448 22.89 4.63 7.01
C LEU A 448 21.67 5.52 7.18
N ILE A 449 21.65 6.66 6.50
CA ILE A 449 20.53 7.59 6.49
C ILE A 449 19.98 7.66 5.07
N LEU A 450 18.70 7.36 4.91
CA LEU A 450 17.95 7.41 3.65
C LEU A 450 16.83 8.43 3.78
N HIS A 451 16.54 9.21 2.74
CA HIS A 451 15.48 10.23 2.78
C HIS A 451 14.95 10.53 1.40
N ALA A 452 13.62 10.65 1.25
CA ALA A 452 12.98 11.10 0.02
C ALA A 452 13.28 12.59 -0.23
N SER A 453 13.75 12.94 -1.43
CA SER A 453 14.29 14.28 -1.71
C SER A 453 13.24 15.39 -1.59
N HIS A 454 11.98 15.08 -1.84
CA HIS A 454 10.87 16.01 -1.84
C HIS A 454 9.79 15.68 -0.78
N ASP A 455 10.21 15.00 0.29
CA ASP A 455 9.36 14.64 1.42
C ASP A 455 8.63 15.87 1.99
N ALA A 456 7.29 15.83 1.97
CA ALA A 456 6.45 16.91 2.47
C ALA A 456 6.17 16.82 3.98
N VAL A 457 6.46 15.65 4.60
CA VAL A 457 6.25 15.43 6.05
C VAL A 457 7.49 15.84 6.83
N VAL A 458 8.66 15.34 6.39
CA VAL A 458 9.94 15.64 7.02
C VAL A 458 10.88 16.28 6.00
N PRO A 459 11.28 17.54 6.19
CA PRO A 459 12.19 18.20 5.25
C PRO A 459 13.53 17.45 5.12
N LEU A 460 14.01 17.25 3.89
CA LEU A 460 15.31 16.63 3.58
C LEU A 460 16.47 17.20 4.42
N GLU A 461 16.40 18.47 4.76
CA GLU A 461 17.39 19.17 5.55
C GLU A 461 17.54 18.61 6.98
N SER A 462 16.48 18.02 7.53
CA SER A 462 16.53 17.34 8.84
C SER A 462 17.49 16.16 8.81
N SER A 463 17.38 15.29 7.80
CA SER A 463 18.32 14.17 7.63
C SER A 463 19.72 14.62 7.19
N ARG A 464 19.87 15.74 6.46
CA ARG A 464 21.19 16.30 6.14
C ARG A 464 21.91 16.78 7.39
N ARG A 465 21.19 17.49 8.29
CA ARG A 465 21.76 17.90 9.59
C ARG A 465 22.14 16.68 10.43
N LEU A 466 21.26 15.69 10.50
CA LEU A 466 21.54 14.46 11.23
C LEU A 466 22.78 13.73 10.68
N ALA A 467 22.92 13.65 9.36
CA ALA A 467 24.08 13.06 8.72
C ALA A 467 25.39 13.83 8.98
N ALA A 468 25.30 15.15 9.10
CA ALA A 468 26.45 15.98 9.44
C ALA A 468 26.90 15.82 10.90
N GLN A 469 25.97 15.47 11.81
CA GLN A 469 26.27 15.27 13.24
C GLN A 469 26.74 13.85 13.55
N ILE A 470 26.20 12.81 12.91
CA ILE A 470 26.58 11.40 13.18
C ILE A 470 27.91 11.08 12.51
N PRO A 471 29.00 10.79 13.28
CA PRO A 471 30.32 10.53 12.73
C PRO A 471 30.35 9.30 11.82
N GLY A 472 30.84 9.47 10.59
CA GLY A 472 30.97 8.37 9.63
C GLY A 472 29.68 7.83 9.05
N SER A 473 28.55 8.51 9.25
CA SER A 473 27.28 8.14 8.64
C SER A 473 27.33 8.23 7.12
N ARG A 474 26.56 7.37 6.45
CA ARG A 474 26.35 7.41 5.01
C ARG A 474 24.96 7.97 4.73
N PHE A 475 24.88 9.08 4.01
CA PHE A 475 23.61 9.70 3.60
C PHE A 475 23.30 9.39 2.14
N VAL A 476 22.07 8.96 1.87
CA VAL A 476 21.57 8.61 0.54
C VAL A 476 20.22 9.28 0.30
N PRO A 477 20.16 10.38 -0.47
CA PRO A 477 18.91 10.93 -0.92
C PRO A 477 18.26 10.00 -1.97
N LEU A 478 16.98 9.81 -1.85
CA LEU A 478 16.13 9.04 -2.76
C LEU A 478 15.27 10.02 -3.55
N GLU A 479 15.22 9.87 -4.87
CA GLU A 479 14.44 10.75 -5.73
C GLU A 479 12.98 10.34 -5.66
N SER A 480 12.28 10.88 -4.67
CA SER A 480 10.89 10.59 -4.36
C SER A 480 10.25 11.74 -3.60
N ASP A 481 8.93 11.87 -3.74
CA ASP A 481 8.07 12.78 -2.98
C ASP A 481 7.38 12.06 -1.80
N ASP A 482 7.39 10.72 -1.79
CA ASP A 482 6.66 9.92 -0.81
C ASP A 482 7.46 9.75 0.48
N HIS A 483 6.93 10.25 1.60
CA HIS A 483 7.49 10.01 2.94
C HIS A 483 7.44 8.51 3.28
N LEU A 484 6.34 7.85 2.99
CA LEU A 484 6.20 6.39 3.04
C LEU A 484 6.39 5.85 1.62
N LEU A 485 7.62 5.45 1.30
CA LEU A 485 8.01 5.04 -0.04
C LEU A 485 7.19 3.87 -0.55
N LEU A 486 6.56 4.03 -1.70
CA LEU A 486 5.75 3.01 -2.33
C LEU A 486 6.61 2.03 -3.15
N GLU A 487 6.21 0.77 -3.26
CA GLU A 487 6.91 -0.22 -4.09
C GLU A 487 6.96 0.20 -5.57
N THR A 488 5.93 0.93 -6.02
CA THR A 488 5.84 1.47 -7.38
C THR A 488 6.70 2.70 -7.62
N ASP A 489 7.26 3.30 -6.56
CA ASP A 489 8.15 4.44 -6.69
C ASP A 489 9.48 4.03 -7.37
N PRO A 490 9.97 4.79 -8.36
CA PRO A 490 11.26 4.54 -9.02
C PRO A 490 12.44 4.46 -8.07
N ALA A 491 12.37 5.07 -6.89
CA ALA A 491 13.40 5.02 -5.86
C ALA A 491 13.39 3.73 -5.02
N TRP A 492 12.29 2.93 -5.06
CA TRP A 492 12.15 1.71 -4.28
C TRP A 492 13.30 0.70 -4.47
N PRO A 493 13.70 0.33 -5.71
CA PRO A 493 14.82 -0.60 -5.90
C PRO A 493 16.13 -0.09 -5.30
N ARG A 494 16.36 1.23 -5.34
CA ARG A 494 17.54 1.86 -4.75
C ARG A 494 17.47 1.80 -3.23
N PHE A 495 16.32 2.07 -2.64
CA PHE A 495 16.09 1.95 -1.20
C PHE A 495 16.44 0.55 -0.68
N VAL A 496 15.86 -0.49 -1.28
CA VAL A 496 16.12 -1.88 -0.90
C VAL A 496 17.61 -2.23 -1.09
N HIS A 497 18.19 -1.88 -2.24
CA HIS A 497 19.59 -2.15 -2.54
C HIS A 497 20.55 -1.50 -1.52
N GLU A 498 20.30 -0.25 -1.10
CA GLU A 498 21.17 0.44 -0.17
C GLU A 498 21.13 -0.17 1.24
N ILE A 499 19.95 -0.65 1.67
CA ILE A 499 19.80 -1.38 2.93
C ILE A 499 20.52 -2.73 2.85
N GLU A 500 20.27 -3.54 1.83
CA GLU A 500 20.90 -4.86 1.65
C GLU A 500 22.44 -4.73 1.60
N ARG A 501 22.94 -3.78 0.82
CA ARG A 501 24.37 -3.50 0.72
C ARG A 501 24.97 -3.08 2.07
N PHE A 502 24.27 -2.24 2.80
CA PHE A 502 24.74 -1.76 4.10
C PHE A 502 24.77 -2.88 5.15
N LEU A 503 23.84 -3.79 5.11
CA LEU A 503 23.79 -4.97 5.98
C LEU A 503 24.75 -6.09 5.56
N GLY A 504 25.53 -5.88 4.50
CA GLY A 504 26.50 -6.88 4.01
C GLY A 504 25.83 -8.08 3.31
N VAL A 505 24.57 -7.91 2.88
CA VAL A 505 23.88 -8.89 2.07
C VAL A 505 24.51 -8.87 0.67
N PRO A 506 25.16 -9.96 0.21
CA PRO A 506 25.81 -9.97 -1.09
C PRO A 506 24.76 -9.76 -2.19
N ALA A 507 25.05 -8.82 -3.10
CA ALA A 507 24.23 -8.63 -4.27
C ALA A 507 24.12 -9.97 -5.03
N ARG A 508 22.94 -10.29 -5.56
CA ARG A 508 22.69 -11.54 -6.32
C ARG A 508 23.75 -11.82 -7.40
N ARG A 509 24.45 -10.78 -7.86
CA ARG A 509 25.53 -10.85 -8.84
C ARG A 509 26.86 -11.31 -8.23
N GLU A 510 27.15 -10.99 -6.96
CA GLU A 510 28.38 -11.41 -6.28
C GLU A 510 28.32 -12.88 -5.79
N LEU A 511 27.12 -13.41 -5.57
CA LEU A 511 26.94 -14.84 -5.31
C LEU A 511 27.24 -15.70 -6.56
N ILE A 512 26.93 -15.19 -7.75
CA ILE A 512 27.20 -15.88 -9.04
C ILE A 512 28.69 -15.85 -9.39
N GLU A 513 29.44 -14.84 -8.94
CA GLU A 513 30.89 -14.73 -9.18
C GLU A 513 31.74 -15.52 -8.16
N ARG A 514 31.13 -16.05 -7.10
CA ARG A 514 31.80 -16.87 -6.07
C ARG A 514 31.49 -18.37 -6.17
N LEU A 515 30.56 -18.77 -7.04
CA LEU A 515 30.28 -20.15 -7.42
C LEU A 515 30.92 -20.48 -8.77
#